data_f23194132489a489af81af1bc9074808
#
_entry.id   f23194132489a489af81af1bc9074808
#
_cell.length_a   1.000
_cell.length_b   1.000
_cell.length_c   1.000
_cell.angle_alpha   90.00
_cell.angle_beta   90.00
_cell.angle_gamma   90.00
#
_symmetry.space_group_name_H-M   'P 1'
#
loop_
_entity.id
_entity.type
_entity.pdbx_description
1 polymer ?
#
loop_
_entity_poly.entity_id
_entity_poly.type
_entity_poly.pdbx_seq_one_letter_code
_entity_poly.pdbx_strand_id
1 'polypeptide(L)'
;MNTLTKRLFWMALCCLPFISSGCKQSETAVKESSISDALYQNLPFEMPKVQQPVFPAYEVNIEKFGAKGDGLYLNTKAINDAIKEVNQRGGGKVIIPEGIWLTGPIELLSNVNLYTEQNALVLFTGDFEAYPIIATSFEGLETRRCQSPISARNAENIAITGYGTFDGNGDCWRPVKKGKLTASQWKKLVNSGGVLDEKQEIWYPTAGSLKGAMACKDFNVPEGINTDEEWAEIRPWLRPVLLSIVKSKKVLLEGVTFKNSPSWCLHPLSCEDFTVNNIMVINPWYSQNGDAIDLESCKNALIINSVFDAGDDA
;
A
#
# COMPACT_ATOMS: atom_id res chain seq x y z
N MET A 1 89.78 -36.64 -23.96
CA MET A 1 89.22 -35.36 -24.40
C MET A 1 87.78 -35.29 -23.96
N ASN A 2 87.47 -34.34 -23.18
CA ASN A 2 86.20 -33.84 -22.76
C ASN A 2 85.40 -34.61 -21.72
N THR A 3 85.46 -34.07 -20.55
CA THR A 3 84.83 -34.35 -19.29
C THR A 3 83.36 -33.97 -19.28
N LEU A 4 82.48 -34.88 -18.81
CA LEU A 4 81.08 -34.62 -18.49
C LEU A 4 80.94 -34.43 -16.94
N THR A 5 80.59 -33.25 -16.53
CA THR A 5 80.27 -32.92 -15.13
C THR A 5 78.78 -33.15 -14.87
N LYS A 6 78.46 -34.14 -14.05
CA LYS A 6 77.08 -34.33 -13.47
C LYS A 6 76.81 -33.29 -12.45
N ARG A 7 75.68 -32.51 -12.57
CA ARG A 7 75.08 -31.72 -11.57
C ARG A 7 73.83 -32.40 -11.05
N LEU A 8 73.85 -32.79 -9.78
CA LEU A 8 72.67 -33.19 -9.00
C LEU A 8 71.76 -31.98 -8.78
N PHE A 9 70.51 -32.13 -9.14
CA PHE A 9 69.46 -31.17 -8.74
C PHE A 9 68.73 -31.71 -7.51
N TRP A 10 68.82 -30.98 -6.40
CA TRP A 10 68.03 -31.20 -5.21
C TRP A 10 66.64 -30.60 -5.43
N MET A 11 65.58 -31.43 -5.34
CA MET A 11 64.20 -30.98 -5.28
C MET A 11 63.88 -30.64 -3.82
N ALA A 12 63.78 -29.36 -3.53
CA ALA A 12 63.21 -28.89 -2.27
C ALA A 12 61.66 -28.88 -2.38
N LEU A 13 61.04 -29.73 -1.58
CA LEU A 13 59.58 -29.81 -1.46
C LEU A 13 59.14 -28.66 -0.53
N CYS A 14 58.64 -27.53 -1.11
CA CYS A 14 58.02 -26.46 -0.35
C CYS A 14 56.56 -26.84 -0.02
N CYS A 15 56.32 -27.19 1.25
CA CYS A 15 54.97 -27.21 1.81
C CYS A 15 54.46 -25.76 1.97
N LEU A 16 53.53 -25.38 1.07
CA LEU A 16 52.75 -24.16 1.23
C LEU A 16 51.59 -24.42 2.19
N PRO A 17 51.39 -23.61 3.25
CA PRO A 17 50.19 -23.71 4.05
C PRO A 17 48.98 -23.19 3.27
N PHE A 18 47.94 -23.98 3.17
CA PHE A 18 46.62 -23.57 2.71
C PHE A 18 46.09 -22.54 3.74
N ILE A 19 46.19 -21.28 3.39
CA ILE A 19 45.43 -20.23 4.08
C ILE A 19 44.00 -20.31 3.52
N SER A 20 43.08 -20.92 4.29
CA SER A 20 41.65 -20.81 4.05
C SER A 20 41.24 -19.34 4.28
N SER A 21 41.16 -18.56 3.21
CA SER A 21 40.47 -17.29 3.23
C SER A 21 39.00 -17.56 3.48
N GLY A 22 38.58 -17.53 4.74
CA GLY A 22 37.19 -17.41 5.10
C GLY A 22 36.63 -16.13 4.47
N CYS A 23 35.75 -16.30 3.50
CA CYS A 23 34.95 -15.21 2.96
C CYS A 23 34.13 -14.65 4.14
N LYS A 24 34.59 -13.57 4.77
CA LYS A 24 33.75 -12.76 5.63
C LYS A 24 32.69 -12.17 4.74
N GLN A 25 31.44 -12.71 4.82
CA GLN A 25 30.28 -11.98 4.38
C GLN A 25 30.32 -10.63 5.10
N SER A 26 30.53 -9.57 4.33
CA SER A 26 30.32 -8.21 4.83
C SER A 26 28.83 -8.11 5.17
N GLU A 27 28.49 -8.10 6.44
CA GLU A 27 27.22 -7.57 6.91
C GLU A 27 27.16 -6.13 6.41
N THR A 28 26.46 -5.93 5.30
CA THR A 28 26.15 -4.58 4.82
C THR A 28 25.26 -3.95 5.90
N ALA A 29 25.78 -2.92 6.52
CA ALA A 29 25.09 -2.14 7.53
C ALA A 29 23.69 -1.77 7.03
N VAL A 30 22.69 -2.21 7.75
CA VAL A 30 21.30 -1.80 7.59
C VAL A 30 21.29 -0.28 7.73
N LYS A 31 20.82 0.43 6.72
CA LYS A 31 20.67 1.88 6.77
C LYS A 31 19.71 2.18 7.93
N GLU A 32 20.22 2.80 8.99
CA GLU A 32 19.39 3.25 10.11
C GLU A 32 18.24 4.12 9.57
N SER A 33 17.06 4.03 10.20
CA SER A 33 15.87 4.77 9.80
C SER A 33 16.17 6.27 9.71
N SER A 34 15.55 6.94 8.74
CA SER A 34 15.68 8.39 8.51
C SER A 34 15.12 9.25 9.67
N ILE A 35 14.55 8.63 10.69
CA ILE A 35 13.88 9.30 11.80
C ILE A 35 14.92 9.67 12.86
N SER A 36 15.15 10.98 13.00
CA SER A 36 16.12 11.52 13.95
C SER A 36 15.67 11.33 15.41
N ASP A 37 16.59 10.90 16.26
CA ASP A 37 16.40 10.89 17.72
C ASP A 37 16.04 12.27 18.31
N ALA A 38 16.33 13.34 17.59
CA ALA A 38 15.96 14.70 17.98
C ALA A 38 14.44 14.90 18.10
N LEU A 39 13.62 14.11 17.38
CA LEU A 39 12.16 14.17 17.47
C LEU A 39 11.60 13.74 18.83
N TYR A 40 12.37 13.00 19.61
CA TYR A 40 11.97 12.51 20.93
C TYR A 40 12.54 13.35 22.08
N GLN A 41 13.25 14.46 21.76
CA GLN A 41 13.88 15.33 22.75
C GLN A 41 13.00 16.55 23.05
N ASN A 42 13.04 17.01 24.31
CA ASN A 42 12.36 18.21 24.78
C ASN A 42 10.83 18.20 24.60
N LEU A 43 10.20 17.03 24.57
CA LEU A 43 8.76 16.89 24.56
C LEU A 43 8.17 17.19 25.97
N PRO A 44 6.93 17.70 26.07
CA PRO A 44 6.28 17.95 27.35
C PRO A 44 5.78 16.67 28.06
N PHE A 45 6.02 15.51 27.46
CA PHE A 45 5.66 14.18 27.98
C PHE A 45 6.72 13.15 27.56
N GLU A 46 6.77 12.02 28.25
CA GLU A 46 7.63 10.90 27.88
C GLU A 46 7.00 10.15 26.69
N MET A 47 7.68 10.17 25.55
CA MET A 47 7.25 9.50 24.33
C MET A 47 8.13 8.27 24.08
N PRO A 48 7.55 7.04 24.01
CA PRO A 48 8.32 5.86 23.63
C PRO A 48 8.80 5.98 22.18
N LYS A 49 10.01 5.49 21.89
CA LYS A 49 10.52 5.45 20.53
C LYS A 49 9.72 4.45 19.71
N VAL A 50 9.19 4.92 18.58
CA VAL A 50 8.47 4.09 17.61
C VAL A 50 9.48 3.22 16.87
N GLN A 51 9.28 1.90 16.91
CA GLN A 51 10.17 0.95 16.26
C GLN A 51 9.96 0.97 14.74
N GLN A 52 11.08 1.01 14.00
CA GLN A 52 11.03 0.99 12.54
C GLN A 52 11.20 -0.42 12.00
N PRO A 53 10.57 -0.76 10.85
CA PRO A 53 10.81 -2.03 10.19
C PRO A 53 12.23 -2.11 9.65
N VAL A 54 12.80 -3.32 9.67
CA VAL A 54 14.13 -3.61 9.12
C VAL A 54 14.01 -4.75 8.12
N PHE A 55 14.64 -4.59 6.95
CA PHE A 55 14.51 -5.54 5.85
C PHE A 55 15.86 -6.13 5.46
N PRO A 56 15.91 -7.42 5.09
CA PRO A 56 17.08 -8.00 4.41
C PRO A 56 17.40 -7.28 3.09
N ALA A 57 18.62 -7.41 2.62
CA ALA A 57 19.10 -6.76 1.39
C ALA A 57 18.57 -7.41 0.08
N TYR A 58 17.67 -8.38 0.18
CA TYR A 58 17.08 -9.05 -0.99
C TYR A 58 16.08 -8.12 -1.70
N GLU A 59 16.21 -8.01 -3.01
CA GLU A 59 15.36 -7.14 -3.83
C GLU A 59 14.88 -7.86 -5.10
N VAL A 60 13.63 -7.62 -5.47
CA VAL A 60 13.06 -8.07 -6.75
C VAL A 60 12.29 -6.95 -7.43
N ASN A 61 12.38 -6.90 -8.77
CA ASN A 61 11.56 -6.03 -9.60
C ASN A 61 10.34 -6.82 -10.10
N ILE A 62 9.15 -6.21 -10.08
CA ILE A 62 7.89 -6.83 -10.49
C ILE A 62 7.88 -7.28 -11.96
N GLU A 63 8.69 -6.67 -12.83
CA GLU A 63 8.83 -7.05 -14.24
C GLU A 63 9.32 -8.49 -14.39
N LYS A 64 10.11 -9.00 -13.45
CA LYS A 64 10.55 -10.42 -13.43
C LYS A 64 9.39 -11.40 -13.25
N PHE A 65 8.24 -10.91 -12.78
CA PHE A 65 6.99 -11.66 -12.62
C PHE A 65 6.00 -11.40 -13.77
N GLY A 66 6.46 -10.74 -14.84
CA GLY A 66 5.67 -10.45 -16.03
C GLY A 66 4.81 -9.19 -15.95
N ALA A 67 5.07 -8.31 -14.99
CA ALA A 67 4.39 -7.02 -14.92
C ALA A 67 4.76 -6.12 -16.10
N LYS A 68 3.80 -5.27 -16.53
CA LYS A 68 3.96 -4.31 -17.62
C LYS A 68 3.48 -2.92 -17.19
N GLY A 69 4.37 -1.94 -17.32
CA GLY A 69 4.13 -0.55 -16.93
C GLY A 69 3.42 0.29 -18.02
N ASP A 70 2.50 -0.29 -18.79
CA ASP A 70 1.84 0.32 -19.95
C ASP A 70 0.47 0.96 -19.64
N GLY A 71 0.00 0.85 -18.38
CA GLY A 71 -1.30 1.35 -17.95
C GLY A 71 -2.51 0.52 -18.42
N LEU A 72 -2.30 -0.57 -19.13
CA LEU A 72 -3.35 -1.40 -19.73
C LEU A 72 -3.36 -2.84 -19.18
N TYR A 73 -2.18 -3.40 -18.98
CA TYR A 73 -2.03 -4.75 -18.47
C TYR A 73 -2.32 -4.82 -16.96
N LEU A 74 -3.19 -5.77 -16.54
CA LEU A 74 -3.54 -5.93 -15.12
C LEU A 74 -2.43 -6.69 -14.37
N ASN A 75 -1.69 -5.99 -13.52
CA ASN A 75 -0.50 -6.46 -12.84
C ASN A 75 -0.73 -7.10 -11.47
N THR A 76 -1.98 -7.27 -11.04
CA THR A 76 -2.35 -7.77 -9.69
C THR A 76 -1.60 -9.04 -9.31
N LYS A 77 -1.60 -10.02 -10.22
CA LYS A 77 -0.91 -11.29 -9.98
C LYS A 77 0.61 -11.11 -9.87
N ALA A 78 1.22 -10.37 -10.78
CA ALA A 78 2.67 -10.17 -10.82
C ALA A 78 3.19 -9.46 -9.56
N ILE A 79 2.46 -8.43 -9.08
CA ILE A 79 2.83 -7.70 -7.86
C ILE A 79 2.67 -8.60 -6.62
N ASN A 80 1.55 -9.31 -6.49
CA ASN A 80 1.33 -10.20 -5.35
C ASN A 80 2.29 -11.40 -5.35
N ASP A 81 2.66 -11.95 -6.51
CA ASP A 81 3.66 -13.01 -6.62
C ASP A 81 5.05 -12.52 -6.20
N ALA A 82 5.44 -11.29 -6.56
CA ALA A 82 6.69 -10.68 -6.13
C ALA A 82 6.73 -10.48 -4.60
N ILE A 83 5.63 -9.98 -4.01
CA ILE A 83 5.49 -9.83 -2.55
C ILE A 83 5.64 -11.18 -1.86
N LYS A 84 4.98 -12.21 -2.38
CA LYS A 84 5.02 -13.57 -1.84
C LYS A 84 6.42 -14.18 -1.92
N GLU A 85 7.12 -14.01 -3.04
CA GLU A 85 8.50 -14.46 -3.22
C GLU A 85 9.43 -13.82 -2.18
N VAL A 86 9.35 -12.50 -1.99
CA VAL A 86 10.17 -11.78 -1.01
C VAL A 86 9.86 -12.23 0.41
N ASN A 87 8.58 -12.36 0.76
CA ASN A 87 8.17 -12.87 2.08
C ASN A 87 8.71 -14.28 2.34
N GLN A 88 8.59 -15.20 1.38
CA GLN A 88 9.07 -16.60 1.50
C GLN A 88 10.59 -16.70 1.66
N ARG A 89 11.34 -15.72 1.15
CA ARG A 89 12.80 -15.63 1.35
C ARG A 89 13.22 -14.98 2.67
N GLY A 90 12.27 -14.68 3.54
CA GLY A 90 12.52 -14.08 4.83
C GLY A 90 12.45 -12.55 4.83
N GLY A 91 12.13 -11.92 3.70
CA GLY A 91 11.91 -10.49 3.59
C GLY A 91 12.80 -9.79 2.57
N GLY A 92 12.56 -8.50 2.39
CA GLY A 92 13.31 -7.65 1.46
C GLY A 92 12.45 -6.59 0.80
N LYS A 93 12.83 -6.18 -0.42
CA LYS A 93 12.20 -5.11 -1.17
C LYS A 93 11.57 -5.62 -2.47
N VAL A 94 10.32 -5.25 -2.71
CA VAL A 94 9.64 -5.38 -4.01
C VAL A 94 9.70 -4.03 -4.71
N ILE A 95 10.31 -3.96 -5.87
CA ILE A 95 10.49 -2.72 -6.63
C ILE A 95 9.44 -2.62 -7.72
N ILE A 96 8.69 -1.51 -7.67
CA ILE A 96 7.80 -1.05 -8.75
C ILE A 96 8.54 0.08 -9.48
N PRO A 97 9.06 -0.15 -10.69
CA PRO A 97 9.82 0.86 -11.43
C PRO A 97 8.93 1.97 -11.99
N GLU A 98 9.54 2.95 -12.66
CA GLU A 98 8.79 4.00 -13.37
C GLU A 98 7.81 3.39 -14.38
N GLY A 99 6.65 4.03 -14.58
CA GLY A 99 5.60 3.55 -15.48
C GLY A 99 4.20 3.66 -14.89
N ILE A 100 3.20 3.19 -15.64
CA ILE A 100 1.81 3.16 -15.20
C ILE A 100 1.41 1.69 -14.96
N TRP A 101 1.23 1.32 -13.71
CA TRP A 101 0.99 -0.04 -13.27
C TRP A 101 -0.48 -0.24 -12.89
N LEU A 102 -1.33 -0.60 -13.86
CA LEU A 102 -2.73 -0.93 -13.60
C LEU A 102 -2.80 -2.22 -12.78
N THR A 103 -3.53 -2.19 -11.66
CA THR A 103 -3.63 -3.34 -10.74
C THR A 103 -4.98 -3.41 -10.06
N GLY A 104 -5.36 -4.58 -9.56
CA GLY A 104 -6.36 -4.80 -8.53
C GLY A 104 -5.72 -4.84 -7.14
N PRO A 105 -6.37 -5.48 -6.15
CA PRO A 105 -5.88 -5.50 -4.77
C PRO A 105 -4.48 -6.08 -4.60
N ILE A 106 -3.68 -5.42 -3.77
CA ILE A 106 -2.33 -5.82 -3.35
C ILE A 106 -2.39 -6.18 -1.87
N GLU A 107 -1.82 -7.34 -1.49
CA GLU A 107 -1.70 -7.75 -0.11
C GLU A 107 -0.24 -7.71 0.35
N LEU A 108 0.07 -6.86 1.34
CA LEU A 108 1.39 -6.79 1.95
C LEU A 108 1.56 -7.92 2.97
N LEU A 109 2.66 -8.63 2.87
CA LEU A 109 3.06 -9.69 3.79
C LEU A 109 4.20 -9.23 4.70
N SER A 110 4.38 -9.92 5.83
CA SER A 110 5.45 -9.61 6.78
C SER A 110 6.84 -9.57 6.12
N ASN A 111 7.69 -8.71 6.62
CA ASN A 111 9.07 -8.49 6.17
C ASN A 111 9.20 -7.98 4.72
N VAL A 112 8.16 -7.33 4.17
CA VAL A 112 8.18 -6.80 2.80
C VAL A 112 8.12 -5.28 2.80
N ASN A 113 9.05 -4.65 2.09
CA ASN A 113 9.00 -3.25 1.69
C ASN A 113 8.55 -3.16 0.23
N LEU A 114 7.35 -2.63 -0.03
CA LEU A 114 6.88 -2.28 -1.36
C LEU A 114 7.45 -0.90 -1.72
N TYR A 115 8.45 -0.89 -2.58
CA TYR A 115 9.18 0.31 -2.97
C TYR A 115 8.77 0.76 -4.38
N THR A 116 8.43 2.03 -4.53
CA THR A 116 8.11 2.65 -5.82
C THR A 116 9.21 3.60 -6.24
N GLU A 117 9.72 3.43 -7.47
CA GLU A 117 10.66 4.38 -8.04
C GLU A 117 9.99 5.73 -8.36
N GLN A 118 10.79 6.73 -8.67
CA GLN A 118 10.29 8.01 -9.15
C GLN A 118 9.49 7.81 -10.44
N ASN A 119 8.38 8.55 -10.61
CA ASN A 119 7.45 8.43 -11.74
C ASN A 119 6.70 7.09 -11.85
N ALA A 120 6.74 6.24 -10.82
CA ALA A 120 5.87 5.09 -10.75
C ALA A 120 4.44 5.53 -10.37
N LEU A 121 3.46 5.18 -11.20
CA LEU A 121 2.04 5.34 -10.91
C LEU A 121 1.40 3.95 -10.76
N VAL A 122 1.01 3.59 -9.55
CA VAL A 122 0.21 2.40 -9.27
C VAL A 122 -1.26 2.82 -9.34
N LEU A 123 -1.92 2.45 -10.44
CA LEU A 123 -3.31 2.80 -10.71
C LEU A 123 -4.21 1.62 -10.40
N PHE A 124 -5.14 1.79 -9.47
CA PHE A 124 -6.09 0.74 -9.14
C PHE A 124 -7.24 0.70 -10.14
N THR A 125 -7.59 -0.52 -10.60
CA THR A 125 -8.62 -0.70 -11.61
C THR A 125 -10.00 -0.25 -11.12
N GLY A 126 -10.81 0.31 -12.01
CA GLY A 126 -12.23 0.59 -11.77
C GLY A 126 -13.14 -0.62 -12.03
N ASP A 127 -12.59 -1.78 -12.35
CA ASP A 127 -13.35 -3.02 -12.48
C ASP A 127 -13.68 -3.55 -11.08
N PHE A 128 -14.92 -3.41 -10.66
CA PHE A 128 -15.38 -3.83 -9.32
C PHE A 128 -15.24 -5.35 -9.10
N GLU A 129 -15.28 -6.16 -10.15
CA GLU A 129 -15.13 -7.62 -10.04
C GLU A 129 -13.71 -8.05 -9.65
N ALA A 130 -12.72 -7.18 -9.85
CA ALA A 130 -11.35 -7.40 -9.38
C ALA A 130 -11.21 -7.36 -7.84
N TYR A 131 -12.25 -6.89 -7.12
CA TYR A 131 -12.23 -6.71 -5.67
C TYR A 131 -13.14 -7.72 -4.97
N PRO A 132 -12.59 -8.78 -4.36
CA PRO A 132 -13.38 -9.71 -3.56
C PRO A 132 -14.16 -9.00 -2.44
N ILE A 133 -15.40 -9.42 -2.21
CA ILE A 133 -16.18 -8.97 -1.05
C ILE A 133 -15.72 -9.78 0.15
N ILE A 134 -15.21 -9.10 1.18
CA ILE A 134 -14.66 -9.70 2.38
C ILE A 134 -15.42 -9.25 3.63
N ALA A 135 -15.45 -10.11 4.66
CA ALA A 135 -15.91 -9.72 5.98
C ALA A 135 -14.87 -8.76 6.62
N THR A 136 -15.32 -7.66 7.15
CA THR A 136 -14.49 -6.62 7.76
C THR A 136 -15.30 -5.79 8.75
N SER A 137 -14.68 -4.78 9.34
CA SER A 137 -15.37 -3.72 10.08
C SER A 137 -15.27 -2.40 9.32
N PHE A 138 -16.29 -1.55 9.47
CA PHE A 138 -16.30 -0.18 8.98
C PHE A 138 -17.09 0.68 9.97
N GLU A 139 -16.58 1.84 10.33
CA GLU A 139 -17.17 2.71 11.36
C GLU A 139 -17.43 1.96 12.70
N GLY A 140 -16.57 1.00 13.04
CA GLY A 140 -16.70 0.16 14.25
C GLY A 140 -17.74 -0.96 14.15
N LEU A 141 -18.45 -1.12 13.03
CA LEU A 141 -19.48 -2.11 12.81
C LEU A 141 -19.01 -3.26 11.92
N GLU A 142 -19.41 -4.49 12.25
CA GLU A 142 -19.14 -5.65 11.39
C GLU A 142 -19.96 -5.57 10.11
N THR A 143 -19.32 -5.78 8.98
CA THR A 143 -19.94 -5.70 7.64
C THR A 143 -19.14 -6.49 6.61
N ARG A 144 -19.58 -6.42 5.35
CA ARG A 144 -18.81 -6.84 4.17
C ARG A 144 -18.50 -5.62 3.31
N ARG A 145 -17.27 -5.56 2.78
CA ARG A 145 -16.83 -4.54 1.83
C ARG A 145 -15.92 -5.16 0.78
N CYS A 146 -15.68 -4.45 -0.29
CA CYS A 146 -14.63 -4.83 -1.23
C CYS A 146 -13.27 -4.81 -0.52
N GLN A 147 -12.42 -5.78 -0.85
CA GLN A 147 -11.04 -5.79 -0.38
C GLN A 147 -10.34 -4.47 -0.74
N SER A 148 -9.58 -3.91 0.21
CA SER A 148 -8.83 -2.68 -0.01
C SER A 148 -7.81 -2.81 -1.13
N PRO A 149 -7.64 -1.76 -1.96
CA PRO A 149 -6.59 -1.71 -2.96
C PRO A 149 -5.21 -2.10 -2.43
N ILE A 150 -4.89 -1.67 -1.21
CA ILE A 150 -3.70 -2.15 -0.48
C ILE A 150 -4.16 -2.63 0.90
N SER A 151 -3.79 -3.83 1.26
CA SER A 151 -4.15 -4.40 2.55
C SER A 151 -2.99 -5.12 3.22
N ALA A 152 -3.00 -5.12 4.57
CA ALA A 152 -2.16 -5.98 5.41
C ALA A 152 -2.94 -6.37 6.66
N ARG A 153 -2.80 -7.62 7.11
CA ARG A 153 -3.44 -8.08 8.34
C ARG A 153 -2.49 -8.98 9.12
N ASN A 154 -2.34 -8.70 10.43
CA ASN A 154 -1.44 -9.43 11.32
C ASN A 154 0.01 -9.52 10.78
N ALA A 155 0.46 -8.51 10.04
CA ALA A 155 1.79 -8.45 9.46
C ALA A 155 2.77 -7.72 10.38
N GLU A 156 4.05 -8.05 10.28
CA GLU A 156 5.13 -7.37 11.00
C GLU A 156 6.26 -6.99 10.05
N ASN A 157 6.94 -5.87 10.32
CA ASN A 157 8.00 -5.32 9.48
C ASN A 157 7.50 -5.13 8.04
N ILE A 158 6.55 -4.23 7.84
CA ILE A 158 6.05 -3.89 6.50
C ILE A 158 6.29 -2.42 6.19
N ALA A 159 6.55 -2.13 4.94
CA ALA A 159 6.68 -0.74 4.50
C ALA A 159 6.13 -0.52 3.10
N ILE A 160 5.71 0.72 2.85
CA ILE A 160 5.52 1.28 1.52
C ILE A 160 6.42 2.51 1.44
N THR A 161 7.42 2.47 0.57
CA THR A 161 8.43 3.52 0.51
C THR A 161 8.74 3.94 -0.93
N GLY A 162 9.49 5.02 -1.08
CA GLY A 162 9.96 5.51 -2.38
C GLY A 162 9.36 6.84 -2.77
N TYR A 163 9.02 7.02 -4.06
CA TYR A 163 8.63 8.32 -4.62
C TYR A 163 7.39 8.25 -5.51
N GLY A 164 6.79 7.07 -5.65
CA GLY A 164 5.66 6.83 -6.54
C GLY A 164 4.32 7.30 -5.98
N THR A 165 3.31 7.16 -6.82
CA THR A 165 1.93 7.52 -6.50
C THR A 165 1.05 6.29 -6.55
N PHE A 166 0.22 6.12 -5.52
CA PHE A 166 -0.88 5.14 -5.46
C PHE A 166 -2.19 5.86 -5.69
N ASP A 167 -2.84 5.60 -6.83
CA ASP A 167 -4.11 6.21 -7.22
C ASP A 167 -5.25 5.21 -7.08
N GLY A 168 -6.13 5.44 -6.12
CA GLY A 168 -7.26 4.57 -5.82
C GLY A 168 -8.37 4.57 -6.85
N ASN A 169 -8.28 5.44 -7.88
CA ASN A 169 -9.31 5.59 -8.93
C ASN A 169 -10.72 5.78 -8.34
N GLY A 170 -10.81 6.53 -7.26
CA GLY A 170 -12.02 6.63 -6.44
C GLY A 170 -13.21 7.26 -7.14
N ASP A 171 -13.01 7.97 -8.24
CA ASP A 171 -14.10 8.61 -8.99
C ASP A 171 -15.10 7.59 -9.54
N CYS A 172 -14.68 6.37 -9.85
CA CYS A 172 -15.60 5.30 -10.27
C CYS A 172 -16.42 4.71 -9.11
N TRP A 173 -16.02 4.97 -7.86
CA TRP A 173 -16.66 4.41 -6.66
C TRP A 173 -17.57 5.39 -5.94
N ARG A 174 -17.17 6.68 -5.89
CA ARG A 174 -17.76 7.65 -4.97
C ARG A 174 -19.07 8.24 -5.47
N PRO A 175 -20.11 8.33 -4.62
CA PRO A 175 -21.20 9.25 -4.85
C PRO A 175 -20.74 10.70 -4.75
N VAL A 176 -21.45 11.61 -5.40
CA VAL A 176 -21.16 13.05 -5.37
C VAL A 176 -22.41 13.83 -5.00
N LYS A 177 -22.33 14.65 -3.95
CA LYS A 177 -23.40 15.54 -3.52
C LYS A 177 -23.42 16.79 -4.42
N LYS A 178 -24.59 17.17 -4.93
CA LYS A 178 -24.81 18.35 -5.78
C LYS A 178 -24.27 19.64 -5.13
N GLY A 179 -24.47 19.79 -3.82
CA GLY A 179 -23.99 20.96 -3.06
C GLY A 179 -22.47 21.13 -2.98
N LYS A 180 -21.70 20.08 -3.32
CA LYS A 180 -20.23 20.13 -3.39
C LYS A 180 -19.71 20.65 -4.75
N LEU A 181 -20.58 20.84 -5.75
CA LEU A 181 -20.20 21.21 -7.12
C LEU A 181 -20.90 22.49 -7.56
N THR A 182 -20.27 23.20 -8.50
CA THR A 182 -20.94 24.27 -9.23
C THR A 182 -22.00 23.71 -10.17
N ALA A 183 -22.98 24.52 -10.58
CA ALA A 183 -24.03 24.10 -11.50
C ALA A 183 -23.49 23.51 -12.82
N SER A 184 -22.39 24.07 -13.34
CA SER A 184 -21.72 23.57 -14.55
C SER A 184 -21.07 22.19 -14.34
N GLN A 185 -20.35 22.02 -13.22
CA GLN A 185 -19.73 20.74 -12.86
C GLN A 185 -20.79 19.66 -12.63
N TRP A 186 -21.88 20.00 -11.92
CA TRP A 186 -23.00 19.09 -11.69
C TRP A 186 -23.62 18.62 -13.00
N LYS A 187 -23.94 19.56 -13.91
CA LYS A 187 -24.49 19.25 -15.23
C LYS A 187 -23.56 18.33 -16.03
N LYS A 188 -22.25 18.58 -15.99
CA LYS A 188 -21.25 17.74 -16.67
C LYS A 188 -21.23 16.33 -16.07
N LEU A 189 -21.28 16.20 -14.73
CA LEU A 189 -21.27 14.91 -14.05
C LEU A 189 -22.52 14.11 -14.39
N VAL A 190 -23.71 14.70 -14.30
CA VAL A 190 -24.97 14.01 -14.63
C VAL A 190 -24.99 13.55 -16.10
N ASN A 191 -24.44 14.37 -17.01
CA ASN A 191 -24.38 14.00 -18.43
C ASN A 191 -23.31 12.93 -18.73
N SER A 192 -22.40 12.63 -17.83
CA SER A 192 -21.39 11.58 -18.03
C SER A 192 -21.95 10.16 -17.79
N GLY A 193 -23.18 10.04 -17.30
CA GLY A 193 -23.82 8.78 -16.96
C GLY A 193 -24.11 8.67 -15.45
N GLY A 194 -24.20 7.44 -14.94
CA GLY A 194 -24.58 7.19 -13.55
C GLY A 194 -26.08 7.35 -13.31
N VAL A 195 -26.47 7.43 -12.04
CA VAL A 195 -27.87 7.56 -11.61
C VAL A 195 -27.99 8.62 -10.51
N LEU A 196 -29.16 9.23 -10.38
CA LEU A 196 -29.48 10.18 -9.32
C LEU A 196 -30.38 9.52 -8.26
N ASP A 197 -30.27 9.98 -7.02
CA ASP A 197 -31.27 9.71 -5.99
C ASP A 197 -32.63 10.35 -6.35
N GLU A 198 -33.70 9.98 -5.62
CA GLU A 198 -35.06 10.50 -5.85
C GLU A 198 -35.14 12.03 -5.76
N LYS A 199 -34.34 12.65 -4.91
CA LYS A 199 -34.31 14.11 -4.71
C LYS A 199 -33.43 14.82 -5.75
N GLN A 200 -32.70 14.09 -6.59
CA GLN A 200 -31.71 14.62 -7.56
C GLN A 200 -30.61 15.50 -6.90
N GLU A 201 -30.22 15.12 -5.68
CA GLU A 201 -29.22 15.82 -4.88
C GLU A 201 -27.90 15.02 -4.77
N ILE A 202 -27.93 13.71 -5.02
CA ILE A 202 -26.76 12.86 -4.98
C ILE A 202 -26.68 12.07 -6.30
N TRP A 203 -25.53 12.16 -6.94
CA TRP A 203 -25.17 11.34 -8.10
C TRP A 203 -24.42 10.10 -7.64
N TYR A 204 -24.75 8.96 -8.20
CA TYR A 204 -24.10 7.68 -7.97
C TYR A 204 -23.51 7.15 -9.27
N PRO A 205 -22.29 6.55 -9.24
CA PRO A 205 -21.66 6.03 -10.46
C PRO A 205 -22.46 4.91 -11.13
N THR A 206 -23.17 4.10 -10.35
CA THR A 206 -23.95 2.95 -10.86
C THR A 206 -25.27 2.77 -10.10
N ALA A 207 -26.21 2.02 -10.69
CA ALA A 207 -27.44 1.63 -10.01
C ALA A 207 -27.18 0.74 -8.78
N GLY A 208 -26.14 -0.10 -8.81
CA GLY A 208 -25.71 -0.90 -7.66
C GLY A 208 -25.21 -0.04 -6.50
N SER A 209 -24.52 1.06 -6.80
CA SER A 209 -24.11 2.03 -5.79
C SER A 209 -25.32 2.71 -5.12
N LEU A 210 -26.32 3.13 -5.89
CA LEU A 210 -27.55 3.70 -5.34
C LEU A 210 -28.32 2.65 -4.51
N LYS A 211 -28.45 1.40 -5.02
CA LYS A 211 -29.11 0.31 -4.31
C LYS A 211 -28.47 0.05 -2.94
N GLY A 212 -27.14 0.01 -2.89
CA GLY A 212 -26.39 -0.17 -1.63
C GLY A 212 -26.58 1.00 -0.67
N ALA A 213 -26.60 2.24 -1.17
CA ALA A 213 -26.89 3.43 -0.36
C ALA A 213 -28.28 3.36 0.28
N MET A 214 -29.28 2.91 -0.46
CA MET A 214 -30.66 2.74 0.04
C MET A 214 -30.80 1.63 1.08
N ALA A 215 -29.87 0.66 1.12
CA ALA A 215 -29.83 -0.38 2.12
C ALA A 215 -29.20 0.08 3.46
N CYS A 216 -28.58 1.26 3.50
CA CYS A 216 -27.99 1.84 4.71
C CYS A 216 -29.04 2.74 5.40
N LYS A 217 -29.17 2.63 6.75
CA LYS A 217 -30.05 3.50 7.54
C LYS A 217 -29.26 4.62 8.21
N ASP A 218 -28.39 4.28 9.13
CA ASP A 218 -27.71 5.27 9.98
C ASP A 218 -26.21 5.42 9.67
N PHE A 219 -25.56 4.34 9.21
CA PHE A 219 -24.15 4.29 8.88
C PHE A 219 -23.94 3.79 7.45
N ASN A 220 -22.71 3.83 6.96
CA ASN A 220 -22.38 3.28 5.62
C ASN A 220 -22.33 1.73 5.61
N VAL A 221 -23.11 1.09 6.47
CA VAL A 221 -23.22 -0.36 6.62
C VAL A 221 -24.58 -0.81 6.11
N PRO A 222 -24.64 -1.59 5.00
CA PRO A 222 -25.89 -2.10 4.46
C PRO A 222 -26.57 -3.09 5.41
N GLU A 223 -27.89 -2.95 5.55
CA GLU A 223 -28.75 -3.84 6.32
C GLU A 223 -29.69 -4.63 5.42
N GLY A 224 -30.13 -5.80 5.88
CA GLY A 224 -31.11 -6.62 5.17
C GLY A 224 -30.59 -7.32 3.92
N ILE A 225 -29.27 -7.38 3.74
CA ILE A 225 -28.61 -8.13 2.67
C ILE A 225 -28.24 -9.51 3.21
N ASN A 226 -28.81 -10.57 2.62
CA ASN A 226 -28.76 -11.91 3.18
C ASN A 226 -28.01 -12.93 2.33
N THR A 227 -27.91 -12.73 1.01
CA THR A 227 -27.26 -13.66 0.08
C THR A 227 -26.00 -13.07 -0.56
N ASP A 228 -25.12 -13.92 -1.05
CA ASP A 228 -23.91 -13.46 -1.75
C ASP A 228 -24.24 -12.76 -3.06
N GLU A 229 -25.34 -13.12 -3.72
CA GLU A 229 -25.85 -12.46 -4.92
C GLU A 229 -26.31 -11.03 -4.60
N GLU A 230 -27.05 -10.83 -3.52
CA GLU A 230 -27.48 -9.49 -3.07
C GLU A 230 -26.28 -8.62 -2.71
N TRP A 231 -25.25 -9.18 -2.06
CA TRP A 231 -23.99 -8.47 -1.81
C TRP A 231 -23.28 -8.11 -3.11
N ALA A 232 -23.26 -9.00 -4.10
CA ALA A 232 -22.64 -8.74 -5.39
C ALA A 232 -23.36 -7.61 -6.15
N GLU A 233 -24.68 -7.51 -6.09
CA GLU A 233 -25.46 -6.45 -6.73
C GLU A 233 -25.12 -5.05 -6.21
N ILE A 234 -24.78 -4.94 -4.93
CA ILE A 234 -24.39 -3.66 -4.30
C ILE A 234 -22.85 -3.46 -4.21
N ARG A 235 -22.06 -4.32 -4.84
CA ARG A 235 -20.58 -4.25 -4.82
C ARG A 235 -20.04 -2.84 -5.08
N PRO A 236 -20.56 -2.04 -6.04
CA PRO A 236 -20.05 -0.67 -6.24
C PRO A 236 -20.28 0.28 -5.05
N TRP A 237 -21.20 -0.04 -4.14
CA TRP A 237 -21.39 0.70 -2.88
C TRP A 237 -20.42 0.28 -1.80
N LEU A 238 -19.92 -0.94 -1.85
CA LEU A 238 -19.00 -1.50 -0.85
C LEU A 238 -17.58 -0.92 -1.01
N ARG A 239 -17.49 0.40 -1.15
CA ARG A 239 -16.26 1.16 -1.40
C ARG A 239 -15.18 0.80 -0.39
N PRO A 240 -14.01 0.28 -0.82
CA PRO A 240 -12.93 -0.01 0.10
C PRO A 240 -12.21 1.26 0.55
N VAL A 241 -11.53 1.24 1.68
CA VAL A 241 -10.47 2.20 2.00
C VAL A 241 -9.27 1.91 1.10
N LEU A 242 -8.47 2.93 0.73
CA LEU A 242 -7.34 2.73 -0.17
C LEU A 242 -6.26 1.85 0.45
N LEU A 243 -5.86 2.15 1.68
CA LEU A 243 -4.88 1.38 2.44
C LEU A 243 -5.48 0.94 3.77
N SER A 244 -5.68 -0.37 3.95
CA SER A 244 -6.15 -0.97 5.20
C SER A 244 -5.07 -1.82 5.84
N ILE A 245 -4.54 -1.38 6.99
CA ILE A 245 -3.55 -2.12 7.77
C ILE A 245 -4.14 -2.46 9.13
N VAL A 246 -4.36 -3.76 9.39
CA VAL A 246 -5.08 -4.23 10.58
C VAL A 246 -4.18 -5.10 11.45
N LYS A 247 -4.12 -4.81 12.77
CA LYS A 247 -3.39 -5.61 13.78
C LYS A 247 -1.96 -5.92 13.37
N SER A 248 -1.27 -4.94 12.78
CA SER A 248 0.09 -5.08 12.26
C SER A 248 1.09 -4.29 13.09
N LYS A 249 2.39 -4.64 13.01
CA LYS A 249 3.44 -4.03 13.81
C LYS A 249 4.61 -3.58 12.97
N LYS A 250 5.29 -2.52 13.43
CA LYS A 250 6.46 -1.93 12.76
C LYS A 250 6.15 -1.62 11.30
N VAL A 251 5.27 -0.65 11.12
CA VAL A 251 4.78 -0.22 9.81
C VAL A 251 5.39 1.13 9.44
N LEU A 252 5.89 1.25 8.22
CA LEU A 252 6.46 2.49 7.69
C LEU A 252 5.80 2.87 6.36
N LEU A 253 5.24 4.08 6.29
CA LEU A 253 4.85 4.73 5.04
C LEU A 253 5.78 5.93 4.83
N GLU A 254 6.59 5.94 3.75
CA GLU A 254 7.59 6.99 3.56
C GLU A 254 7.76 7.42 2.11
N GLY A 255 7.69 8.73 1.86
CA GLY A 255 8.09 9.38 0.61
C GLY A 255 7.07 9.27 -0.54
N VAL A 256 6.03 8.50 -0.39
CA VAL A 256 5.03 8.21 -1.43
C VAL A 256 3.81 9.13 -1.37
N THR A 257 3.05 9.16 -2.47
CA THR A 257 1.76 9.85 -2.55
C THR A 257 0.62 8.84 -2.62
N PHE A 258 -0.41 9.03 -1.79
CA PHE A 258 -1.70 8.34 -1.89
C PHE A 258 -2.75 9.32 -2.34
N LYS A 259 -3.57 8.96 -3.31
CA LYS A 259 -4.60 9.88 -3.79
C LYS A 259 -5.85 9.17 -4.28
N ASN A 260 -6.92 9.95 -4.38
CA ASN A 260 -8.14 9.58 -5.06
C ASN A 260 -8.73 8.25 -4.55
N SER A 261 -8.87 8.12 -3.23
CA SER A 261 -9.37 6.91 -2.58
C SER A 261 -10.85 6.64 -2.89
N PRO A 262 -11.28 5.37 -2.93
CA PRO A 262 -12.71 5.02 -3.07
C PRO A 262 -13.56 5.45 -1.87
N SER A 263 -13.00 5.42 -0.67
CA SER A 263 -13.54 5.88 0.61
C SER A 263 -12.40 6.52 1.41
N TRP A 264 -12.25 6.27 2.72
CA TRP A 264 -11.09 6.70 3.49
C TRP A 264 -9.77 6.33 2.79
N CYS A 265 -8.74 7.15 2.96
CA CYS A 265 -7.47 6.89 2.28
C CYS A 265 -6.59 5.91 3.06
N LEU A 266 -6.14 6.30 4.25
CA LEU A 266 -5.26 5.49 5.08
C LEU A 266 -6.01 5.07 6.35
N HIS A 267 -6.18 3.76 6.56
CA HIS A 267 -6.84 3.22 7.73
C HIS A 267 -5.97 2.19 8.45
N PRO A 268 -5.04 2.63 9.32
CA PRO A 268 -4.38 1.76 10.28
C PRO A 268 -5.31 1.49 11.47
N LEU A 269 -5.65 0.21 11.69
CA LEU A 269 -6.52 -0.25 12.76
C LEU A 269 -5.78 -1.20 13.70
N SER A 270 -5.71 -0.86 14.99
CA SER A 270 -5.05 -1.67 16.03
C SER A 270 -3.59 -2.01 15.71
N CYS A 271 -2.87 -1.09 15.08
CA CYS A 271 -1.45 -1.24 14.77
C CYS A 271 -0.56 -0.80 15.94
N GLU A 272 0.64 -1.34 16.00
CA GLU A 272 1.68 -0.97 16.96
C GLU A 272 2.96 -0.56 16.22
N ASP A 273 3.61 0.54 16.67
CA ASP A 273 4.78 1.12 16.02
C ASP A 273 4.51 1.48 14.54
N PHE A 274 3.61 2.44 14.36
CA PHE A 274 3.18 2.92 13.04
C PHE A 274 3.83 4.27 12.72
N THR A 275 4.56 4.35 11.63
CA THR A 275 5.26 5.56 11.21
C THR A 275 4.80 6.03 9.84
N VAL A 276 4.49 7.32 9.76
CA VAL A 276 4.23 8.06 8.52
C VAL A 276 5.26 9.19 8.42
N ASN A 277 6.07 9.19 7.38
CA ASN A 277 7.09 10.19 7.17
C ASN A 277 7.12 10.68 5.72
N ASN A 278 7.04 11.99 5.51
CA ASN A 278 7.20 12.61 4.20
C ASN A 278 6.28 12.02 3.12
N ILE A 279 5.02 11.73 3.46
CA ILE A 279 4.01 11.33 2.47
C ILE A 279 3.10 12.49 2.11
N MET A 280 2.38 12.33 1.00
CA MET A 280 1.30 13.19 0.59
C MET A 280 0.02 12.38 0.43
N VAL A 281 -1.08 12.84 1.03
CA VAL A 281 -2.42 12.27 0.81
C VAL A 281 -3.29 13.34 0.19
N ILE A 282 -3.90 13.03 -0.97
CA ILE A 282 -4.72 14.00 -1.72
C ILE A 282 -6.04 13.36 -2.12
N ASN A 283 -7.14 13.85 -1.59
CA ASN A 283 -8.48 13.50 -2.04
C ASN A 283 -9.22 14.75 -2.54
N PRO A 284 -10.06 14.63 -3.59
CA PRO A 284 -10.83 15.77 -4.08
C PRO A 284 -11.75 16.34 -3.00
N TRP A 285 -11.94 17.66 -2.96
CA TRP A 285 -12.83 18.33 -1.98
C TRP A 285 -14.28 17.84 -1.99
N TYR A 286 -14.72 17.25 -3.08
CA TYR A 286 -16.07 16.71 -3.24
C TYR A 286 -16.19 15.23 -2.86
N SER A 287 -15.06 14.59 -2.51
CA SER A 287 -15.09 13.16 -2.18
C SER A 287 -15.91 12.89 -0.93
N GLN A 288 -16.89 12.00 -1.08
CA GLN A 288 -17.72 11.55 0.03
C GLN A 288 -16.97 10.49 0.82
N ASN A 289 -16.78 10.71 2.12
CA ASN A 289 -15.94 9.91 3.01
C ASN A 289 -14.51 9.78 2.44
N GLY A 290 -13.96 10.91 2.02
CA GLY A 290 -12.61 10.97 1.43
C GLY A 290 -11.56 11.39 2.45
N ASP A 291 -11.69 10.91 3.67
CA ASP A 291 -10.82 11.15 4.82
C ASP A 291 -9.37 10.78 4.49
N ALA A 292 -8.42 11.57 4.96
CA ALA A 292 -7.02 11.36 4.60
C ALA A 292 -6.38 10.24 5.43
N ILE A 293 -6.59 10.24 6.74
CA ILE A 293 -6.08 9.19 7.62
C ILE A 293 -7.01 8.99 8.82
N ASP A 294 -7.39 7.75 9.06
CA ASP A 294 -8.21 7.30 10.20
C ASP A 294 -7.35 6.39 11.09
N LEU A 295 -6.62 7.00 12.02
CA LEU A 295 -5.75 6.30 12.95
C LEU A 295 -6.57 5.70 14.09
N GLU A 296 -7.00 4.44 13.95
CA GLU A 296 -7.93 3.81 14.89
C GLU A 296 -7.24 2.81 15.82
N SER A 297 -7.39 2.99 17.15
CA SER A 297 -6.91 2.07 18.19
C SER A 297 -5.42 1.68 18.07
N CYS A 298 -4.60 2.55 17.52
CA CYS A 298 -3.17 2.31 17.31
C CYS A 298 -2.35 2.69 18.55
N LYS A 299 -1.18 2.07 18.71
CA LYS A 299 -0.23 2.34 19.77
C LYS A 299 1.13 2.71 19.17
N ASN A 300 1.78 3.74 19.74
CA ASN A 300 3.07 4.26 19.27
C ASN A 300 3.01 4.67 17.79
N ALA A 301 2.18 5.67 17.47
CA ALA A 301 2.10 6.23 16.13
C ALA A 301 2.92 7.53 16.02
N LEU A 302 3.68 7.67 14.93
CA LEU A 302 4.47 8.85 14.60
C LEU A 302 4.12 9.32 13.19
N ILE A 303 3.55 10.53 13.09
CA ILE A 303 3.21 11.16 11.82
C ILE A 303 3.99 12.46 11.71
N ILE A 304 4.89 12.54 10.73
CA ILE A 304 5.80 13.68 10.56
C ILE A 304 5.98 14.06 9.10
N ASN A 305 6.35 15.32 8.84
CA ASN A 305 6.76 15.83 7.53
C ASN A 305 5.76 15.56 6.38
N SER A 306 4.49 15.34 6.70
CA SER A 306 3.49 14.86 5.76
C SER A 306 2.39 15.89 5.50
N VAL A 307 1.74 15.76 4.36
CA VAL A 307 0.64 16.64 3.93
C VAL A 307 -0.62 15.80 3.73
N PHE A 308 -1.72 16.23 4.34
CA PHE A 308 -3.04 15.62 4.21
C PHE A 308 -4.00 16.67 3.66
N ASP A 309 -4.46 16.48 2.43
CA ASP A 309 -5.42 17.35 1.72
C ASP A 309 -6.63 16.52 1.32
N ALA A 310 -7.70 16.66 2.06
CA ALA A 310 -8.89 15.82 1.94
C ALA A 310 -10.17 16.64 1.80
N GLY A 311 -11.22 16.00 1.30
CA GLY A 311 -12.57 16.58 1.20
C GLY A 311 -13.45 16.28 2.41
N ASP A 312 -12.93 15.51 3.36
CA ASP A 312 -13.53 15.14 4.65
C ASP A 312 -12.44 15.22 5.73
N ASP A 313 -12.45 14.40 6.78
CA ASP A 313 -11.48 14.49 7.87
C ASP A 313 -10.01 14.25 7.40
N ALA A 314 -9.06 14.98 8.04
CA ALA A 314 -7.63 14.97 7.66
C ALA A 314 -6.70 14.87 8.88
#